data_cb61901f54b31d4941258d1349834f34
#
_entry.id   cb61901f54b31d4941258d1349834f34
#
_cell.length_a   1.000
_cell.length_b   1.000
_cell.length_c   1.000
_cell.angle_alpha   90.00
_cell.angle_beta   90.00
_cell.angle_gamma   90.00
#
_symmetry.space_group_name_H-M   'P 1'
#
loop_
_entity.id
_entity.type
_entity.pdbx_description
1 polymer ?
#
loop_
_entity_poly.entity_id
_entity_poly.type
_entity_poly.pdbx_seq_one_letter_code
_entity_poly.pdbx_strand_id
1 'polypeptide(L)'
;MYRMEGETMITRYWDEITRILQEVKQTQLLQMEQAARMMADATLGGHNLFVFGCNHAGLLALEMYYRTGGMVNINPVRGPGLHLEINPATMTSQMERLNG
;
A
#
# COMPACT_ATOMS: atom_id res chain seq x y z
N MET A 1 24.94 33.40 2.47
CA MET A 1 24.46 32.22 3.19
C MET A 1 22.94 32.29 3.32
N TYR A 2 22.29 31.26 2.91
CA TYR A 2 20.83 31.19 3.03
C TYR A 2 20.44 30.90 4.48
N ARG A 3 19.80 31.86 5.13
CA ARG A 3 19.33 31.69 6.49
C ARG A 3 17.81 31.45 6.46
N MET A 4 17.41 30.32 6.98
CA MET A 4 15.99 30.02 7.10
C MET A 4 15.48 30.51 8.43
N GLU A 5 14.67 31.54 8.41
CA GLU A 5 13.93 32.01 9.57
C GLU A 5 12.52 31.47 9.50
N GLY A 6 12.14 30.69 10.52
CA GLY A 6 10.82 30.09 10.61
C GLY A 6 10.70 28.74 9.93
N GLU A 7 9.49 28.25 9.86
CA GLU A 7 9.13 26.94 9.32
C GLU A 7 9.14 26.95 7.79
N THR A 8 9.94 26.07 7.19
CA THR A 8 9.98 25.89 5.73
C THR A 8 8.94 24.87 5.28
N MET A 9 8.61 24.86 3.97
CA MET A 9 7.76 23.85 3.36
C MET A 9 8.29 22.43 3.63
N ILE A 10 9.60 22.23 3.55
CA ILE A 10 10.26 20.95 3.81
C ILE A 10 10.05 20.53 5.26
N THR A 11 10.28 21.43 6.21
CA THR A 11 10.08 21.16 7.63
C THR A 11 8.63 20.80 7.93
N ARG A 12 7.68 21.57 7.39
CA ARG A 12 6.25 21.28 7.54
C ARG A 12 5.87 19.92 6.99
N TYR A 13 6.42 19.55 5.85
CA TYR A 13 6.21 18.24 5.24
C TYR A 13 6.70 17.11 6.16
N TRP A 14 7.91 17.23 6.70
CA TRP A 14 8.48 16.25 7.63
C TRP A 14 7.65 16.14 8.92
N ASP A 15 7.26 17.27 9.47
CA ASP A 15 6.48 17.30 10.70
C ASP A 15 5.11 16.63 10.49
N GLU A 16 4.47 16.89 9.36
CA GLU A 16 3.18 16.29 9.04
C GLU A 16 3.27 14.78 8.80
N ILE A 17 4.28 14.30 8.08
CA ILE A 17 4.51 12.86 7.92
C ILE A 17 4.76 12.20 9.28
N THR A 18 5.60 12.80 10.10
CA THR A 18 5.91 12.29 11.44
C THR A 18 4.64 12.23 12.30
N ARG A 19 3.82 13.26 12.24
CA ARG A 19 2.53 13.30 12.94
C ARG A 19 1.62 12.15 12.51
N ILE A 20 1.48 11.94 11.21
CA ILE A 20 0.65 10.86 10.65
C ILE A 20 1.17 9.49 11.10
N LEU A 21 2.50 9.26 11.03
CA LEU A 21 3.09 8.00 11.47
C LEU A 21 2.87 7.74 12.96
N GLN A 22 2.99 8.78 13.79
CA GLN A 22 2.70 8.67 15.22
C GLN A 22 1.23 8.35 15.49
N GLU A 23 0.31 8.99 14.76
CA GLU A 23 -1.11 8.72 14.86
C GLU A 23 -1.44 7.26 14.47
N VAL A 24 -0.87 6.76 13.39
CA VAL A 24 -1.01 5.36 12.99
C VAL A 24 -0.52 4.43 14.10
N LYS A 25 0.66 4.70 14.65
CA LYS A 25 1.22 3.90 15.73
C LYS A 25 0.34 3.90 16.97
N GLN A 26 -0.23 5.04 17.34
CA GLN A 26 -1.07 5.17 18.54
C GLN A 26 -2.45 4.52 18.36
N THR A 27 -3.00 4.54 17.14
CA THR A 27 -4.38 4.13 16.90
C THR A 27 -4.52 2.78 16.20
N GLN A 28 -3.51 2.31 15.47
CA GLN A 28 -3.62 1.14 14.60
C GLN A 28 -2.69 -0.02 14.95
N LEU A 29 -1.84 0.12 15.97
CA LEU A 29 -0.84 -0.91 16.26
C LEU A 29 -1.46 -2.27 16.55
N LEU A 30 -2.55 -2.30 17.33
CA LEU A 30 -3.25 -3.54 17.66
C LEU A 30 -3.81 -4.23 16.40
N GLN A 31 -4.43 -3.48 15.51
CA GLN A 31 -4.97 -3.98 14.25
C GLN A 31 -3.86 -4.49 13.33
N MET A 32 -2.74 -3.80 13.29
CA MET A 32 -1.56 -4.24 12.52
C MET A 32 -0.99 -5.55 13.07
N GLU A 33 -0.92 -5.71 14.38
CA GLU A 33 -0.49 -6.96 15.01
C GLU A 33 -1.46 -8.11 14.72
N GLN A 34 -2.75 -7.85 14.77
CA GLN A 34 -3.77 -8.85 14.42
C GLN A 34 -3.65 -9.29 12.96
N ALA A 35 -3.51 -8.34 12.05
CA ALA A 35 -3.30 -8.64 10.64
C ALA A 35 -2.03 -9.46 10.41
N ALA A 36 -0.93 -9.07 11.06
CA ALA A 36 0.33 -9.81 10.97
C ALA A 36 0.21 -11.25 11.48
N ARG A 37 -0.51 -11.46 12.57
CA ARG A 37 -0.79 -12.82 13.11
C ARG A 37 -1.61 -13.64 12.13
N MET A 38 -2.67 -13.07 11.57
CA MET A 38 -3.51 -13.77 10.58
C MET A 38 -2.70 -14.18 9.36
N MET A 39 -1.83 -13.30 8.87
CA MET A 39 -0.93 -13.61 7.74
C MET A 39 0.07 -14.70 8.10
N ALA A 40 0.66 -14.65 9.29
CA ALA A 40 1.59 -15.67 9.78
C ALA A 40 0.91 -17.03 9.93
N ASP A 41 -0.27 -17.07 10.52
CA ASP A 41 -1.04 -18.31 10.72
C ASP A 41 -1.45 -18.93 9.38
N ALA A 42 -1.90 -18.14 8.43
CA ALA A 42 -2.22 -18.59 7.08
C ALA A 42 -0.98 -19.18 6.38
N THR A 43 0.15 -18.51 6.51
CA THR A 43 1.42 -18.97 5.92
C THR A 43 1.89 -20.28 6.55
N LEU A 44 1.84 -20.39 7.87
CA LEU A 44 2.21 -21.62 8.59
C LEU A 44 1.25 -22.77 8.28
N GLY A 45 -0.02 -22.47 8.00
CA GLY A 45 -1.02 -23.44 7.58
C GLY A 45 -0.91 -23.87 6.12
N GLY A 46 0.09 -23.37 5.38
CA GLY A 46 0.28 -23.70 3.96
C GLY A 46 -0.67 -22.98 3.01
N HIS A 47 -1.27 -21.88 3.45
CA HIS A 47 -2.22 -21.12 2.63
C HIS A 47 -1.53 -19.95 1.91
N ASN A 48 -2.15 -19.49 0.85
CA ASN A 48 -1.73 -18.32 0.11
C ASN A 48 -2.37 -17.04 0.67
N LEU A 49 -1.65 -15.94 0.52
CA LEU A 49 -2.16 -14.60 0.79
C LEU A 49 -2.48 -13.92 -0.54
N PHE A 50 -3.62 -13.26 -0.59
CA PHE A 50 -4.05 -12.54 -1.80
C PHE A 50 -4.09 -11.05 -1.50
N VAL A 51 -3.54 -10.27 -2.42
CA VAL A 51 -3.50 -8.81 -2.32
C VAL A 51 -4.15 -8.19 -3.54
N PHE A 52 -4.95 -7.18 -3.30
CA PHE A 52 -5.70 -6.50 -4.34
C PHE A 52 -5.67 -4.98 -4.15
N GLY A 53 -5.62 -4.26 -5.24
CA GLY A 53 -5.78 -2.82 -5.29
C GLY A 53 -5.94 -2.35 -6.71
N CYS A 54 -6.62 -1.24 -6.88
CA CYS A 54 -6.84 -0.58 -8.16
C CYS A 54 -5.99 0.68 -8.25
N ASN A 55 -5.54 1.02 -9.46
CA ASN A 55 -4.75 2.22 -9.70
C ASN A 55 -3.50 2.26 -8.80
N HIS A 56 -3.25 3.38 -8.13
CA HIS A 56 -2.11 3.55 -7.23
C HIS A 56 -2.16 2.61 -6.01
N ALA A 57 -3.35 2.27 -5.52
CA ALA A 57 -3.48 1.27 -4.45
C ALA A 57 -2.96 -0.10 -4.88
N GLY A 58 -3.05 -0.44 -6.17
CA GLY A 58 -2.49 -1.66 -6.74
C GLY A 58 -0.97 -1.73 -6.72
N LEU A 59 -0.28 -0.60 -6.59
CA LEU A 59 1.19 -0.58 -6.48
C LEU A 59 1.69 -1.31 -5.24
N LEU A 60 0.97 -1.22 -4.13
CA LEU A 60 1.31 -1.97 -2.92
C LEU A 60 1.18 -3.48 -3.14
N ALA A 61 0.16 -3.92 -3.86
CA ALA A 61 -0.02 -5.32 -4.21
C ALA A 61 1.14 -5.83 -5.07
N LEU A 62 1.56 -5.06 -6.07
CA LEU A 62 2.69 -5.40 -6.92
C LEU A 62 4.02 -5.37 -6.14
N GLU A 63 4.20 -4.43 -5.22
CA GLU A 63 5.41 -4.30 -4.41
C GLU A 63 5.57 -5.49 -3.44
N MET A 64 4.49 -6.08 -2.99
CA MET A 64 4.53 -7.27 -2.12
C MET A 64 4.81 -8.56 -2.88
N TYR A 65 4.62 -8.57 -4.20
CA TYR A 65 4.70 -9.76 -5.04
C TYR A 65 6.06 -9.88 -5.73
N TYR A 66 6.58 -11.11 -5.75
CA TYR A 66 7.76 -11.51 -6.53
C TYR A 66 8.95 -10.54 -6.38
N ARG A 67 9.41 -10.39 -5.15
CA ARG A 67 10.59 -9.60 -4.88
C ARG A 67 11.59 -10.35 -4.00
N THR A 68 12.85 -10.04 -4.14
CA THR A 68 13.92 -10.60 -3.31
C THR A 68 13.68 -10.28 -1.85
N GLY A 69 13.65 -11.30 -1.00
CA GLY A 69 13.35 -11.17 0.42
C GLY A 69 11.87 -11.04 0.75
N GLY A 70 10.99 -11.10 -0.25
CA GLY A 70 9.54 -11.12 -0.04
C GLY A 70 9.00 -12.51 0.28
N MET A 71 7.75 -12.55 0.70
CA MET A 71 7.04 -13.80 0.97
C MET A 71 6.62 -14.47 -0.36
N VAL A 72 6.87 -15.77 -0.48
CA VAL A 72 6.58 -16.52 -1.71
C VAL A 72 5.10 -16.84 -1.90
N ASN A 73 4.32 -16.80 -0.85
CA ASN A 73 2.89 -17.13 -0.87
C ASN A 73 1.98 -15.91 -1.09
N ILE A 74 2.53 -14.77 -1.48
CA ILE A 74 1.76 -13.58 -1.83
C ILE A 74 1.39 -13.63 -3.30
N ASN A 75 0.10 -13.46 -3.58
CA ASN A 75 -0.46 -13.50 -4.92
C ASN A 75 -1.30 -12.25 -5.18
N PRO A 76 -0.95 -11.44 -6.18
CA PRO A 76 -1.78 -10.29 -6.53
C PRO A 76 -3.03 -10.75 -7.28
N VAL A 77 -4.17 -10.21 -6.89
CA VAL A 77 -5.41 -10.35 -7.65
C VAL A 77 -5.44 -9.22 -8.67
N ARG A 78 -5.48 -9.59 -9.95
CA ARG A 78 -5.46 -8.65 -11.07
C ARG A 78 -6.80 -8.63 -11.77
N GLY A 79 -7.38 -7.43 -11.90
CA GLY A 79 -8.56 -7.22 -12.73
C GLY A 79 -8.16 -6.63 -14.08
N PRO A 80 -8.82 -7.02 -15.19
CA PRO A 80 -8.56 -6.41 -16.48
C PRO A 80 -8.78 -4.89 -16.46
N GLY A 81 -7.80 -4.14 -16.95
CA GLY A 81 -7.88 -2.68 -17.03
C GLY A 81 -7.71 -1.93 -15.71
N LEU A 82 -7.35 -2.60 -14.62
CA LEU A 82 -7.18 -1.97 -13.31
C LEU A 82 -5.72 -1.58 -12.99
N HIS A 83 -4.80 -1.83 -13.91
CA HIS A 83 -3.38 -1.51 -13.75
C HIS A 83 -3.06 -0.13 -14.29
N LEU A 84 -2.07 0.53 -13.67
CA LEU A 84 -1.64 1.88 -14.09
C LEU A 84 -1.02 1.91 -15.48
N GLU A 85 -0.45 0.82 -15.95
CA GLU A 85 0.18 0.71 -17.27
C GLU A 85 -0.81 0.56 -18.42
N ILE A 86 -2.11 0.54 -18.16
CA ILE A 86 -3.15 0.45 -19.18
C ILE A 86 -3.27 1.77 -19.94
N ASN A 87 -3.35 1.67 -21.26
CA ASN A 87 -3.58 2.79 -22.15
C ASN A 87 -4.96 2.74 -22.80
N PRO A 88 -5.70 3.85 -22.84
CA PRO A 88 -5.39 5.14 -22.20
C PRO A 88 -5.52 5.06 -20.68
N ALA A 89 -4.80 5.92 -19.96
CA ALA A 89 -4.78 5.91 -18.49
C ALA A 89 -6.17 6.07 -17.86
N THR A 90 -7.08 6.78 -18.54
CA THR A 90 -8.48 6.96 -18.10
C THR A 90 -9.27 5.66 -18.07
N MET A 91 -8.83 4.63 -18.77
CA MET A 91 -9.50 3.32 -18.77
C MET A 91 -9.52 2.69 -17.38
N THR A 92 -8.46 2.87 -16.59
CA THR A 92 -8.40 2.34 -15.23
C THR A 92 -9.54 2.89 -14.37
N SER A 93 -9.77 4.21 -14.44
CA SER A 93 -10.87 4.85 -13.71
C SER A 93 -12.25 4.39 -14.21
N GLN A 94 -12.37 4.10 -15.48
CA GLN A 94 -13.62 3.58 -16.06
C GLN A 94 -13.88 2.14 -15.60
N MET A 95 -12.85 1.30 -15.61
CA MET A 95 -12.96 -0.10 -15.19
C MET A 95 -13.31 -0.24 -13.71
N GLU A 96 -12.77 0.63 -12.85
CA GLU A 96 -13.10 0.66 -11.42
C GLU A 96 -14.58 0.93 -11.14
N ARG A 97 -15.26 1.61 -12.06
CA ARG A 97 -16.66 2.02 -11.91
C ARG A 97 -17.66 1.04 -12.51
N LEU A 98 -17.19 -0.03 -13.15
CA LEU A 98 -18.06 -1.06 -13.64
C LEU A 98 -18.66 -1.87 -12.48
N ASN A 99 -19.97 -2.13 -12.59
CA ASN A 99 -20.67 -3.00 -11.65
C ASN A 99 -20.41 -4.46 -12.00
N GLY A 100 -20.11 -5.24 -11.00
CA GLY A 100 -19.85 -6.68 -11.15
C GLY A 100 -18.47 -7.08 -10.64
#